data_46e361099bf9252b6682737c1bbea0e0
#
_entry.id   46e361099bf9252b6682737c1bbea0e0
#
_cell.length_a   1.000
_cell.length_b   1.000
_cell.length_c   1.000
_cell.angle_alpha   90.00
_cell.angle_beta   90.00
_cell.angle_gamma   90.00
#
_symmetry.space_group_name_H-M   'P 1'
#
loop_
_entity.id
_entity.type
_entity.pdbx_description
1 polymer ?
#
loop_
_entity_poly.entity_id
_entity_poly.type
_entity_poly.pdbx_seq_one_letter_code
_entity_poly.pdbx_strand_id
1 'polypeptide(L)'
;MRNTEQDNLKYQKLYHWAHTLITSGVIKNMDKFPSETILQKKFGYSRQTVRTALQQLEDEGLITRVRGSGTYVSYEGSTENESRQRVGLLLSYYSDYLFPQVYDGIESALTEKGYGIEVAVTKNRLNDEALYLEGLIKSNVSGLIIEGSRSAFPNPNIRLFREIRKRNIPTLFIHNHYENQLFDSVEMEDARAAYELTKILIEHGHRRIGGIFKYDDMQGIERYKGFIQCLSDYGMKFDDDCVRWYSTKDMDEKLSKKGMLRMYRRTKDCTAMIVYNDEVAGYYMEFLADRGLSLSLIHISEPTRR
;
A
#
# COMPACT_ATOMS: atom_id res chain seq x y z
N MET A 1 -32.16 -5.46 9.70
CA MET A 1 -31.54 -4.14 9.81
C MET A 1 -29.98 -4.17 9.81
N ARG A 2 -29.31 -5.15 10.43
CA ARG A 2 -27.82 -5.22 10.41
C ARG A 2 -27.18 -5.48 9.03
N ASN A 3 -27.85 -6.14 8.09
CA ASN A 3 -27.29 -6.42 6.75
C ASN A 3 -27.23 -5.18 5.82
N THR A 4 -28.16 -4.24 5.98
CA THR A 4 -28.28 -3.05 5.10
C THR A 4 -27.18 -2.01 5.39
N GLU A 5 -26.77 -1.83 6.63
CA GLU A 5 -25.70 -0.91 7.02
C GLU A 5 -24.31 -1.43 6.57
N GLN A 6 -24.08 -2.74 6.71
CA GLN A 6 -22.83 -3.38 6.27
C GLN A 6 -22.68 -3.37 4.73
N ASP A 7 -23.79 -3.56 3.99
CA ASP A 7 -23.77 -3.49 2.53
C ASP A 7 -23.64 -2.06 2.03
N ASN A 8 -24.15 -1.08 2.78
CA ASN A 8 -23.98 0.35 2.50
C ASN A 8 -22.50 0.78 2.66
N LEU A 9 -21.83 0.33 3.71
CA LEU A 9 -20.41 0.57 3.94
C LEU A 9 -19.52 -0.08 2.85
N LYS A 10 -19.89 -1.25 2.36
CA LYS A 10 -19.11 -1.97 1.33
C LYS A 10 -19.15 -1.29 -0.03
N TYR A 11 -20.35 -0.85 -0.47
CA TYR A 11 -20.44 -0.17 -1.77
C TYR A 11 -19.74 1.18 -1.72
N GLN A 12 -19.85 1.93 -0.62
CA GLN A 12 -19.16 3.20 -0.43
C GLN A 12 -17.63 3.04 -0.49
N LYS A 13 -17.07 2.00 0.14
CA LYS A 13 -15.65 1.70 0.04
C LYS A 13 -15.19 1.41 -1.39
N LEU A 14 -15.96 0.61 -2.13
CA LEU A 14 -15.64 0.32 -3.53
C LEU A 14 -15.79 1.55 -4.41
N TYR A 15 -16.86 2.33 -4.24
CA TYR A 15 -17.07 3.60 -4.95
C TYR A 15 -15.91 4.55 -4.70
N HIS A 16 -15.59 4.80 -3.43
CA HIS A 16 -14.54 5.72 -3.03
C HIS A 16 -13.15 5.31 -3.58
N TRP A 17 -12.81 4.02 -3.47
CA TRP A 17 -11.61 3.47 -4.09
C TRP A 17 -11.57 3.72 -5.61
N ALA A 18 -12.64 3.45 -6.31
CA ALA A 18 -12.71 3.64 -7.76
C ALA A 18 -12.69 5.11 -8.16
N HIS A 19 -13.46 5.95 -7.46
CA HIS A 19 -13.50 7.40 -7.63
C HIS A 19 -12.10 7.99 -7.50
N THR A 20 -11.40 7.67 -6.40
CA THR A 20 -10.04 8.15 -6.16
C THR A 20 -9.07 7.73 -7.26
N LEU A 21 -9.11 6.47 -7.73
CA LEU A 21 -8.24 6.01 -8.82
C LEU A 21 -8.47 6.74 -10.14
N ILE A 22 -9.70 7.12 -10.41
CA ILE A 22 -10.08 7.82 -11.64
C ILE A 22 -9.71 9.30 -11.53
N THR A 23 -10.13 9.97 -10.47
CA THR A 23 -9.92 11.42 -10.30
C THR A 23 -8.46 11.79 -10.07
N SER A 24 -7.67 10.90 -9.45
CA SER A 24 -6.23 11.06 -9.30
C SER A 24 -5.44 10.80 -10.60
N GLY A 25 -6.07 10.26 -11.65
CA GLY A 25 -5.42 9.93 -12.91
C GLY A 25 -4.56 8.65 -12.87
N VAL A 26 -4.66 7.84 -11.81
CA VAL A 26 -4.03 6.50 -11.74
C VAL A 26 -4.59 5.59 -12.82
N ILE A 27 -5.91 5.67 -13.06
CA ILE A 27 -6.58 5.08 -14.23
C ILE A 27 -7.00 6.25 -15.12
N LYS A 28 -6.42 6.30 -16.32
CA LYS A 28 -6.58 7.43 -17.24
C LYS A 28 -7.89 7.34 -18.04
N ASN A 29 -8.28 8.48 -18.61
CA ASN A 29 -9.38 8.52 -19.57
C ASN A 29 -9.14 7.50 -20.71
N MET A 30 -10.19 6.80 -21.11
CA MET A 30 -10.20 5.70 -22.09
C MET A 30 -9.52 4.40 -21.64
N ASP A 31 -8.90 4.34 -20.45
CA ASP A 31 -8.39 3.09 -19.91
C ASP A 31 -9.56 2.15 -19.55
N LYS A 32 -9.31 0.85 -19.75
CA LYS A 32 -10.29 -0.18 -19.41
C LYS A 32 -10.39 -0.34 -17.88
N PHE A 33 -11.59 -0.11 -17.34
CA PHE A 33 -11.89 -0.30 -15.94
C PHE A 33 -12.12 -1.79 -15.61
N PRO A 34 -11.77 -2.28 -14.42
CA PRO A 34 -11.97 -3.67 -14.03
C PRO A 34 -13.44 -4.11 -14.13
N SER A 35 -13.68 -5.33 -14.64
CA SER A 35 -15.04 -5.87 -14.78
C SER A 35 -15.69 -6.19 -13.42
N GLU A 36 -17.04 -6.28 -13.41
CA GLU A 36 -17.80 -6.67 -12.21
C GLU A 36 -17.22 -7.94 -11.56
N THR A 37 -16.88 -8.96 -12.36
CA THR A 37 -16.33 -10.23 -11.86
C THR A 37 -14.97 -10.07 -11.20
N ILE A 38 -14.09 -9.22 -11.77
CA ILE A 38 -12.79 -8.92 -11.19
C ILE A 38 -12.97 -8.21 -9.85
N LEU A 39 -13.86 -7.21 -9.80
CA LEU A 39 -14.14 -6.45 -8.59
C LEU A 39 -14.78 -7.31 -7.48
N GLN A 40 -15.73 -8.21 -7.85
CA GLN A 40 -16.29 -9.16 -6.89
C GLN A 40 -15.21 -10.05 -6.26
N LYS A 41 -14.30 -10.57 -7.10
CA LYS A 41 -13.20 -11.42 -6.64
C LYS A 41 -12.21 -10.64 -5.77
N LYS A 42 -11.90 -9.41 -6.17
CA LYS A 42 -10.93 -8.55 -5.48
C LYS A 42 -11.40 -8.14 -4.09
N PHE A 43 -12.63 -7.67 -3.97
CA PHE A 43 -13.18 -7.12 -2.73
C PHE A 43 -13.98 -8.12 -1.89
N GLY A 44 -14.28 -9.30 -2.43
CA GLY A 44 -15.15 -10.27 -1.76
C GLY A 44 -16.59 -9.78 -1.62
N TYR A 45 -17.05 -8.85 -2.48
CA TYR A 45 -18.37 -8.23 -2.39
C TYR A 45 -19.39 -8.92 -3.29
N SER A 46 -20.68 -8.78 -2.93
CA SER A 46 -21.78 -9.29 -3.73
C SER A 46 -21.84 -8.57 -5.09
N ARG A 47 -22.40 -9.24 -6.09
CA ARG A 47 -22.62 -8.63 -7.42
C ARG A 47 -23.45 -7.34 -7.31
N GLN A 48 -24.46 -7.34 -6.43
CA GLN A 48 -25.30 -6.17 -6.24
C GLN A 48 -24.52 -4.98 -5.68
N THR A 49 -23.68 -5.20 -4.66
CA THR A 49 -22.81 -4.18 -4.06
C THR A 49 -21.89 -3.56 -5.11
N VAL A 50 -21.23 -4.40 -5.93
CA VAL A 50 -20.35 -3.94 -7.01
C VAL A 50 -21.13 -3.14 -8.06
N ARG A 51 -22.30 -3.60 -8.47
CA ARG A 51 -23.14 -2.89 -9.45
C ARG A 51 -23.62 -1.55 -8.97
N THR A 52 -24.00 -1.44 -7.69
CA THR A 52 -24.41 -0.16 -7.09
C THR A 52 -23.26 0.87 -7.13
N ALA A 53 -22.04 0.46 -6.75
CA ALA A 53 -20.88 1.36 -6.83
C ALA A 53 -20.55 1.78 -8.26
N LEU A 54 -20.57 0.83 -9.22
CA LEU A 54 -20.31 1.14 -10.63
C LEU A 54 -21.43 2.00 -11.25
N GLN A 55 -22.66 1.84 -10.81
CA GLN A 55 -23.77 2.69 -11.29
C GLN A 55 -23.58 4.12 -10.87
N GLN A 56 -23.20 4.35 -9.61
CA GLN A 56 -22.92 5.70 -9.12
C GLN A 56 -21.77 6.37 -9.89
N LEU A 57 -20.68 5.65 -10.16
CA LEU A 57 -19.57 6.18 -10.97
C LEU A 57 -20.00 6.50 -12.41
N GLU A 58 -20.90 5.72 -12.99
CA GLU A 58 -21.46 5.99 -14.32
C GLU A 58 -22.41 7.19 -14.32
N ASP A 59 -23.26 7.29 -13.29
CA ASP A 59 -24.19 8.44 -13.11
C ASP A 59 -23.42 9.76 -12.95
N GLU A 60 -22.22 9.72 -12.36
CA GLU A 60 -21.29 10.86 -12.21
C GLU A 60 -20.43 11.08 -13.47
N GLY A 61 -20.55 10.25 -14.51
CA GLY A 61 -19.78 10.37 -15.74
C GLY A 61 -18.32 9.97 -15.65
N LEU A 62 -17.92 9.31 -14.56
CA LEU A 62 -16.53 8.87 -14.35
C LEU A 62 -16.18 7.63 -15.17
N ILE A 63 -17.17 6.78 -15.46
CA ILE A 63 -17.01 5.59 -16.29
C ILE A 63 -18.16 5.48 -17.30
N THR A 64 -17.90 4.78 -18.40
CA THR A 64 -18.91 4.45 -19.41
C THR A 64 -18.88 2.95 -19.69
N ARG A 65 -20.08 2.32 -19.75
CA ARG A 65 -20.23 0.91 -20.09
C ARG A 65 -20.49 0.76 -21.58
N VAL A 66 -19.61 0.03 -22.26
CA VAL A 66 -19.77 -0.27 -23.70
C VAL A 66 -20.20 -1.72 -23.85
N ARG A 67 -21.42 -1.91 -24.37
CA ARG A 67 -22.02 -3.25 -24.55
C ARG A 67 -21.10 -4.17 -25.37
N GLY A 68 -20.73 -5.32 -24.79
CA GLY A 68 -19.85 -6.31 -25.44
C GLY A 68 -18.34 -5.98 -25.37
N SER A 69 -17.94 -4.78 -24.93
CA SER A 69 -16.52 -4.36 -24.86
C SER A 69 -16.01 -4.23 -23.43
N GLY A 70 -16.84 -3.72 -22.52
CA GLY A 70 -16.48 -3.56 -21.11
C GLY A 70 -16.81 -2.17 -20.56
N THR A 71 -16.19 -1.86 -19.43
CA THR A 71 -16.29 -0.55 -18.79
C THR A 71 -15.00 0.23 -19.02
N TYR A 72 -15.11 1.49 -19.32
CA TYR A 72 -13.97 2.40 -19.58
C TYR A 72 -14.10 3.67 -18.75
N VAL A 73 -12.99 4.25 -18.38
CA VAL A 73 -12.96 5.56 -17.74
C VAL A 73 -13.34 6.62 -18.76
N SER A 74 -14.29 7.50 -18.41
CA SER A 74 -14.77 8.62 -19.24
C SER A 74 -14.47 10.00 -18.61
N TYR A 75 -13.63 10.03 -17.61
CA TYR A 75 -13.25 11.25 -16.90
C TYR A 75 -12.07 11.96 -17.60
N GLU A 76 -12.29 13.14 -18.11
CA GLU A 76 -11.27 13.93 -18.82
C GLU A 76 -10.45 14.84 -17.90
N GLY A 77 -10.70 14.79 -16.59
CA GLY A 77 -10.16 15.76 -15.64
C GLY A 77 -11.01 17.04 -15.58
N SER A 78 -10.94 17.76 -14.48
CA SER A 78 -11.60 19.07 -14.42
C SER A 78 -10.74 20.11 -15.15
N THR A 79 -11.30 20.83 -16.10
CA THR A 79 -10.66 21.98 -16.78
C THR A 79 -10.23 23.09 -15.80
N GLU A 80 -10.78 23.13 -14.61
CA GLU A 80 -10.35 24.02 -13.53
C GLU A 80 -8.95 23.72 -12.99
N ASN A 81 -8.41 22.51 -13.22
CA ASN A 81 -7.08 22.10 -12.76
C ASN A 81 -5.92 22.64 -13.64
N GLU A 82 -6.18 23.11 -14.84
CA GLU A 82 -5.11 23.56 -15.75
C GLU A 82 -4.44 24.88 -15.32
N SER A 83 -5.13 25.72 -14.53
CA SER A 83 -4.59 26.99 -14.03
C SER A 83 -3.96 26.91 -12.65
N ARG A 84 -4.10 25.79 -11.95
CA ARG A 84 -3.57 25.64 -10.58
C ARG A 84 -2.12 25.15 -10.59
N GLN A 85 -1.32 25.67 -9.66
CA GLN A 85 -0.02 25.09 -9.36
C GLN A 85 -0.20 23.65 -8.89
N ARG A 86 0.64 22.73 -9.36
CA ARG A 86 0.50 21.29 -9.06
C ARG A 86 1.60 20.79 -8.15
N VAL A 87 1.24 19.86 -7.27
CA VAL A 87 2.17 19.05 -6.48
C VAL A 87 2.21 17.64 -7.06
N GLY A 88 3.40 17.16 -7.40
CA GLY A 88 3.60 15.78 -7.85
C GLY A 88 3.51 14.82 -6.67
N LEU A 89 2.63 13.82 -6.76
CA LEU A 89 2.51 12.72 -5.80
C LEU A 89 3.04 11.44 -6.43
N LEU A 90 4.23 11.01 -6.02
CA LEU A 90 4.85 9.79 -6.51
C LEU A 90 4.73 8.69 -5.45
N LEU A 91 4.04 7.61 -5.80
CA LEU A 91 3.81 6.47 -4.91
C LEU A 91 4.53 5.22 -5.42
N SER A 92 5.11 4.45 -4.52
CA SER A 92 5.74 3.17 -4.84
C SER A 92 4.70 2.11 -5.16
N TYR A 93 3.61 2.14 -4.43
CA TYR A 93 2.50 1.20 -4.56
C TYR A 93 1.19 1.88 -4.15
N TYR A 94 0.08 1.44 -4.68
CA TYR A 94 -1.21 1.78 -4.08
C TYR A 94 -1.85 0.52 -3.51
N SER A 95 -2.17 0.54 -2.25
CA SER A 95 -2.97 -0.50 -1.61
C SER A 95 -4.44 -0.11 -1.64
N ASP A 96 -5.31 -1.09 -1.84
CA ASP A 96 -6.75 -0.84 -1.95
C ASP A 96 -7.37 -0.32 -0.64
N TYR A 97 -6.70 -0.51 0.48
CA TYR A 97 -7.20 -0.10 1.79
C TYR A 97 -6.55 1.19 2.34
N LEU A 98 -5.30 1.47 1.97
CA LEU A 98 -4.55 2.63 2.50
C LEU A 98 -4.51 3.81 1.53
N PHE A 99 -4.34 3.53 0.23
CA PHE A 99 -4.19 4.57 -0.79
C PHE A 99 -5.32 5.61 -0.78
N PRO A 100 -6.62 5.24 -0.75
CA PRO A 100 -7.69 6.25 -0.77
C PRO A 100 -7.59 7.22 0.41
N GLN A 101 -7.31 6.72 1.62
CA GLN A 101 -7.25 7.56 2.82
C GLN A 101 -6.05 8.52 2.79
N VAL A 102 -4.89 8.04 2.34
CA VAL A 102 -3.68 8.87 2.21
C VAL A 102 -3.88 9.92 1.12
N TYR A 103 -4.42 9.51 -0.04
CA TYR A 103 -4.70 10.41 -1.14
C TYR A 103 -5.69 11.52 -0.73
N ASP A 104 -6.82 11.15 -0.12
CA ASP A 104 -7.84 12.11 0.31
C ASP A 104 -7.30 13.13 1.32
N GLY A 105 -6.45 12.67 2.25
CA GLY A 105 -5.79 13.57 3.20
C GLY A 105 -4.87 14.57 2.51
N ILE A 106 -4.08 14.11 1.55
CA ILE A 106 -3.18 14.95 0.75
C ILE A 106 -3.99 15.88 -0.16
N GLU A 107 -5.01 15.36 -0.85
CA GLU A 107 -5.85 16.13 -1.76
C GLU A 107 -6.58 17.26 -1.02
N SER A 108 -7.21 16.94 0.11
CA SER A 108 -7.91 17.94 0.93
C SER A 108 -6.96 19.05 1.36
N ALA A 109 -5.78 18.71 1.90
CA ALA A 109 -4.81 19.69 2.37
C ALA A 109 -4.24 20.57 1.25
N LEU A 110 -4.01 20.01 0.07
CA LEU A 110 -3.47 20.75 -1.08
C LEU A 110 -4.55 21.62 -1.75
N THR A 111 -5.77 21.09 -1.90
CA THR A 111 -6.90 21.82 -2.51
C THR A 111 -7.30 23.04 -1.67
N GLU A 112 -7.31 22.92 -0.35
CA GLU A 112 -7.54 24.03 0.56
C GLU A 112 -6.55 25.19 0.33
N LYS A 113 -5.33 24.87 -0.10
CA LYS A 113 -4.26 25.82 -0.41
C LYS A 113 -4.20 26.23 -1.89
N GLY A 114 -5.14 25.78 -2.71
CA GLY A 114 -5.22 26.10 -4.13
C GLY A 114 -4.33 25.28 -5.06
N TYR A 115 -3.71 24.19 -4.57
CA TYR A 115 -2.89 23.29 -5.40
C TYR A 115 -3.73 22.15 -6.01
N GLY A 116 -3.35 21.74 -7.23
CA GLY A 116 -3.77 20.47 -7.81
C GLY A 116 -2.76 19.38 -7.54
N ILE A 117 -3.12 18.11 -7.80
CA ILE A 117 -2.23 16.96 -7.64
C ILE A 117 -1.99 16.30 -9.01
N GLU A 118 -0.74 15.91 -9.25
CA GLU A 118 -0.35 15.06 -10.37
C GLU A 118 0.20 13.74 -9.81
N VAL A 119 -0.57 12.64 -9.98
CA VAL A 119 -0.23 11.34 -9.37
C VAL A 119 0.52 10.46 -10.35
N ALA A 120 1.57 9.80 -9.86
CA ALA A 120 2.27 8.74 -10.56
C ALA A 120 2.53 7.55 -9.63
N VAL A 121 2.40 6.32 -10.16
CA VAL A 121 2.61 5.08 -9.40
C VAL A 121 3.72 4.26 -10.06
N THR A 122 4.81 4.06 -9.34
CA THR A 122 6.02 3.39 -9.85
C THR A 122 5.95 1.88 -9.83
N LYS A 123 4.97 1.31 -9.13
CA LYS A 123 4.88 -0.14 -8.87
C LYS A 123 6.16 -0.69 -8.24
N ASN A 124 6.79 0.12 -7.40
CA ASN A 124 8.07 -0.16 -6.73
C ASN A 124 9.22 -0.45 -7.72
N ARG A 125 9.22 0.20 -8.89
CA ARG A 125 10.23 0.03 -9.96
C ARG A 125 11.05 1.30 -10.13
N LEU A 126 12.36 1.17 -9.98
CA LEU A 126 13.29 2.30 -10.06
C LEU A 126 13.35 2.97 -11.44
N ASN A 127 13.08 2.21 -12.52
CA ASN A 127 13.01 2.80 -13.86
C ASN A 127 11.74 3.66 -14.03
N ASP A 128 10.62 3.23 -13.47
CA ASP A 128 9.37 4.00 -13.51
C ASP A 128 9.48 5.23 -12.61
N GLU A 129 10.15 5.11 -11.45
CA GLU A 129 10.48 6.26 -10.60
C GLU A 129 11.29 7.30 -11.37
N ALA A 130 12.36 6.89 -12.09
CA ALA A 130 13.16 7.80 -12.89
C ALA A 130 12.31 8.52 -13.96
N LEU A 131 11.50 7.75 -14.71
CA LEU A 131 10.64 8.28 -15.76
C LEU A 131 9.66 9.34 -15.24
N TYR A 132 8.99 9.04 -14.11
CA TYR A 132 8.03 9.96 -13.52
C TYR A 132 8.69 11.19 -12.91
N LEU A 133 9.83 11.03 -12.21
CA LEU A 133 10.60 12.16 -11.68
C LEU A 133 11.05 13.10 -12.80
N GLU A 134 11.56 12.56 -13.91
CA GLU A 134 11.92 13.38 -15.07
C GLU A 134 10.72 14.15 -15.66
N GLY A 135 9.56 13.50 -15.73
CA GLY A 135 8.30 14.13 -16.15
C GLY A 135 7.90 15.27 -15.23
N LEU A 136 7.84 15.02 -13.92
CA LEU A 136 7.45 16.01 -12.90
C LEU A 136 8.43 17.20 -12.84
N ILE A 137 9.73 16.95 -12.99
CA ILE A 137 10.74 18.04 -13.08
C ILE A 137 10.51 18.90 -14.33
N LYS A 138 10.14 18.28 -15.47
CA LYS A 138 9.86 19.01 -16.72
C LYS A 138 8.55 19.77 -16.67
N SER A 139 7.51 19.24 -16.01
CA SER A 139 6.22 19.92 -15.89
C SER A 139 6.24 21.07 -14.86
N ASN A 140 7.39 21.31 -14.24
CA ASN A 140 7.61 22.41 -13.30
C ASN A 140 6.62 22.44 -12.15
N VAL A 141 6.43 21.29 -11.48
CA VAL A 141 5.56 21.18 -10.31
C VAL A 141 6.03 22.07 -9.17
N SER A 142 5.11 22.53 -8.36
CA SER A 142 5.38 23.42 -7.21
C SER A 142 5.98 22.69 -6.01
N GLY A 143 5.88 21.37 -5.96
CA GLY A 143 6.42 20.53 -4.92
C GLY A 143 6.25 19.07 -5.25
N LEU A 144 6.85 18.20 -4.44
CA LEU A 144 6.79 16.75 -4.58
C LEU A 144 6.46 16.10 -3.24
N ILE A 145 5.57 15.11 -3.26
CA ILE A 145 5.38 14.15 -2.18
C ILE A 145 5.74 12.78 -2.73
N ILE A 146 6.69 12.09 -2.10
CA ILE A 146 7.32 10.90 -2.67
C ILE A 146 7.30 9.75 -1.69
N GLU A 147 6.78 8.61 -2.11
CA GLU A 147 7.08 7.31 -1.52
C GLU A 147 8.14 6.63 -2.38
N GLY A 148 9.34 6.43 -1.81
CA GLY A 148 10.50 5.93 -2.54
C GLY A 148 10.35 4.48 -2.99
N SER A 149 10.75 4.18 -4.24
CA SER A 149 10.73 2.83 -4.78
C SER A 149 11.92 2.02 -4.29
N ARG A 150 11.69 0.76 -3.88
CA ARG A 150 12.73 -0.14 -3.35
C ARG A 150 13.63 0.54 -2.33
N SER A 151 13.01 1.21 -1.39
CA SER A 151 13.67 2.10 -0.43
C SER A 151 14.72 1.42 0.46
N ALA A 152 14.71 0.07 0.55
CA ALA A 152 15.73 -0.69 1.27
C ALA A 152 17.08 -0.80 0.53
N PHE A 153 17.15 -0.35 -0.73
CA PHE A 153 18.37 -0.45 -1.55
C PHE A 153 18.91 0.92 -1.93
N PRO A 154 20.22 1.03 -2.21
CA PRO A 154 20.78 2.24 -2.81
C PRO A 154 20.04 2.63 -4.09
N ASN A 155 19.63 3.89 -4.19
CA ASN A 155 18.85 4.37 -5.32
C ASN A 155 19.75 4.86 -6.48
N PRO A 156 19.67 4.26 -7.68
CA PRO A 156 20.44 4.72 -8.85
C PRO A 156 19.97 6.08 -9.37
N ASN A 157 18.76 6.55 -8.98
CA ASN A 157 18.19 7.81 -9.43
C ASN A 157 18.65 9.02 -8.61
N ILE A 158 19.66 8.87 -7.74
CA ILE A 158 20.17 9.93 -6.87
C ILE A 158 20.50 11.24 -7.63
N ARG A 159 20.85 11.14 -8.92
CA ARG A 159 21.08 12.31 -9.78
C ARG A 159 19.81 13.14 -9.94
N LEU A 160 18.64 12.53 -10.08
CA LEU A 160 17.36 13.24 -10.22
C LEU A 160 17.00 13.93 -8.92
N PHE A 161 17.21 13.29 -7.77
CA PHE A 161 16.98 13.90 -6.45
C PHE A 161 17.92 15.10 -6.21
N ARG A 162 19.18 15.02 -6.64
CA ARG A 162 20.09 16.17 -6.60
C ARG A 162 19.63 17.31 -7.51
N GLU A 163 19.05 17.00 -8.68
CA GLU A 163 18.50 18.01 -9.60
C GLU A 163 17.26 18.68 -8.99
N ILE A 164 16.35 17.91 -8.35
CA ILE A 164 15.20 18.43 -7.61
C ILE A 164 15.65 19.41 -6.53
N ARG A 165 16.66 19.03 -5.75
CA ARG A 165 17.24 19.91 -4.71
C ARG A 165 17.88 21.16 -5.31
N LYS A 166 18.64 21.04 -6.40
CA LYS A 166 19.28 22.16 -7.09
C LYS A 166 18.25 23.17 -7.61
N ARG A 167 17.10 22.69 -8.06
CA ARG A 167 15.98 23.54 -8.49
C ARG A 167 15.15 24.10 -7.35
N ASN A 168 15.48 23.78 -6.11
CA ASN A 168 14.72 24.17 -4.92
C ASN A 168 13.23 23.72 -4.97
N ILE A 169 12.93 22.57 -5.56
CA ILE A 169 11.59 22.01 -5.56
C ILE A 169 11.32 21.44 -4.15
N PRO A 170 10.35 22.01 -3.38
CA PRO A 170 9.98 21.48 -2.08
C PRO A 170 9.61 20.01 -2.19
N THR A 171 10.18 19.17 -1.36
CA THR A 171 9.99 17.71 -1.45
C THR A 171 9.84 17.11 -0.06
N LEU A 172 8.81 16.28 0.10
CA LEU A 172 8.53 15.54 1.31
C LEU A 172 8.46 14.04 0.98
N PHE A 173 9.20 13.23 1.70
CA PHE A 173 9.04 11.78 1.66
C PHE A 173 7.94 11.32 2.61
N ILE A 174 7.20 10.30 2.23
CA ILE A 174 6.18 9.64 3.06
C ILE A 174 6.43 8.14 3.12
N HIS A 175 6.12 7.53 4.25
CA HIS A 175 6.25 6.09 4.55
C HIS A 175 7.68 5.56 4.58
N ASN A 176 8.58 6.09 3.79
CA ASN A 176 9.99 5.68 3.73
C ASN A 176 10.86 6.83 3.20
N HIS A 177 12.17 6.63 3.29
CA HIS A 177 13.17 7.51 2.70
C HIS A 177 14.33 6.67 2.12
N TYR A 178 15.26 7.32 1.43
CA TYR A 178 16.53 6.69 1.03
C TYR A 178 17.64 7.03 2.01
N GLU A 179 18.58 6.13 2.25
CA GLU A 179 19.64 6.23 3.27
C GLU A 179 20.42 7.55 3.23
N ASN A 180 20.68 8.11 2.09
CA ASN A 180 21.37 9.40 1.92
C ASN A 180 20.39 10.53 1.56
N GLN A 181 19.23 10.53 2.17
CA GLN A 181 18.16 11.45 1.82
C GLN A 181 18.54 12.91 2.15
N LEU A 182 18.11 13.76 1.24
CA LEU A 182 18.35 15.20 1.25
C LEU A 182 17.09 16.01 1.58
N PHE A 183 16.00 15.35 1.97
CA PHE A 183 14.67 15.91 2.13
C PHE A 183 14.04 15.43 3.43
N ASP A 184 13.07 16.17 3.92
CA ASP A 184 12.28 15.79 5.08
C ASP A 184 11.40 14.57 4.79
N SER A 185 11.03 13.82 5.84
CA SER A 185 10.15 12.66 5.73
C SER A 185 9.13 12.60 6.86
N VAL A 186 7.98 11.97 6.55
CA VAL A 186 6.95 11.58 7.51
C VAL A 186 6.81 10.06 7.44
N GLU A 187 7.18 9.40 8.52
CA GLU A 187 7.28 7.95 8.59
C GLU A 187 6.71 7.40 9.89
N MET A 188 6.43 6.11 9.89
CA MET A 188 6.10 5.38 11.11
C MET A 188 7.37 4.95 11.83
N GLU A 189 7.30 4.81 13.14
CA GLU A 189 8.35 4.18 13.94
C GLU A 189 8.32 2.65 13.78
N ASP A 190 8.55 2.15 12.55
CA ASP A 190 8.36 0.75 12.18
C ASP A 190 9.14 -0.23 13.05
N ALA A 191 10.39 0.10 13.38
CA ALA A 191 11.20 -0.73 14.28
C ALA A 191 10.58 -0.82 15.68
N ARG A 192 10.14 0.32 16.23
CA ARG A 192 9.49 0.35 17.53
C ARG A 192 8.17 -0.39 17.53
N ALA A 193 7.33 -0.20 16.50
CA ALA A 193 6.07 -0.90 16.37
C ALA A 193 6.26 -2.43 16.35
N ALA A 194 7.20 -2.92 15.55
CA ALA A 194 7.50 -4.35 15.51
C ALA A 194 8.12 -4.87 16.82
N TYR A 195 8.92 -4.07 17.49
CA TYR A 195 9.46 -4.39 18.83
C TYR A 195 8.32 -4.60 19.83
N GLU A 196 7.40 -3.64 19.95
CA GLU A 196 6.28 -3.72 20.89
C GLU A 196 5.33 -4.90 20.57
N LEU A 197 5.03 -5.17 19.30
CA LEU A 197 4.26 -6.34 18.90
C LEU A 197 4.95 -7.65 19.30
N THR A 198 6.26 -7.75 19.10
CA THR A 198 7.04 -8.93 19.47
C THR A 198 7.06 -9.13 20.99
N LYS A 199 7.23 -8.03 21.73
CA LYS A 199 7.19 -8.02 23.19
C LYS A 199 5.87 -8.55 23.71
N ILE A 200 4.74 -8.09 23.17
CA ILE A 200 3.42 -8.59 23.55
C ILE A 200 3.33 -10.11 23.38
N LEU A 201 3.82 -10.67 22.28
CA LEU A 201 3.82 -12.11 22.07
C LEU A 201 4.69 -12.85 23.10
N ILE A 202 5.84 -12.31 23.47
CA ILE A 202 6.74 -12.89 24.48
C ILE A 202 6.05 -12.86 25.86
N GLU A 203 5.41 -11.75 26.22
CA GLU A 203 4.67 -11.57 27.47
C GLU A 203 3.46 -12.53 27.57
N HIS A 204 2.86 -12.89 26.43
CA HIS A 204 1.81 -13.93 26.36
C HIS A 204 2.37 -15.37 26.36
N GLY A 205 3.67 -15.53 26.59
CA GLY A 205 4.29 -16.84 26.77
C GLY A 205 4.82 -17.50 25.50
N HIS A 206 4.73 -16.86 24.34
CA HIS A 206 5.32 -17.39 23.13
C HIS A 206 6.85 -17.42 23.22
N ARG A 207 7.47 -18.53 22.83
CA ARG A 207 8.93 -18.73 22.90
C ARG A 207 9.56 -19.04 21.52
N ARG A 208 8.76 -19.46 20.57
CA ARG A 208 9.18 -19.67 19.18
C ARG A 208 8.29 -18.81 18.29
N ILE A 209 8.81 -17.64 17.94
CA ILE A 209 8.10 -16.61 17.17
C ILE A 209 8.74 -16.54 15.80
N GLY A 210 7.94 -16.67 14.75
CA GLY A 210 8.39 -16.53 13.37
C GLY A 210 8.07 -15.18 12.77
N GLY A 211 8.59 -14.93 11.57
CA GLY A 211 8.36 -13.68 10.86
C GLY A 211 8.20 -13.85 9.36
N ILE A 212 7.38 -12.97 8.73
CA ILE A 212 7.30 -12.81 7.28
C ILE A 212 7.52 -11.33 6.97
N PHE A 213 8.63 -11.01 6.31
CA PHE A 213 9.03 -9.63 6.06
C PHE A 213 9.27 -9.35 4.57
N LYS A 214 9.13 -8.09 4.19
CA LYS A 214 9.44 -7.60 2.85
C LYS A 214 10.83 -6.97 2.83
N TYR A 215 11.72 -7.43 1.95
CA TYR A 215 13.12 -7.01 2.01
C TYR A 215 13.48 -5.87 1.05
N ASP A 216 12.60 -5.50 0.12
CA ASP A 216 12.84 -4.42 -0.83
C ASP A 216 12.20 -3.08 -0.43
N ASP A 217 11.61 -3.00 0.78
CA ASP A 217 11.11 -1.77 1.40
C ASP A 217 11.81 -1.50 2.74
N MET A 218 12.14 -0.25 3.02
CA MET A 218 12.74 0.16 4.28
C MET A 218 11.85 -0.21 5.48
N GLN A 219 10.54 -0.05 5.37
CA GLN A 219 9.58 -0.46 6.40
C GLN A 219 9.75 -1.93 6.79
N GLY A 220 9.92 -2.84 5.81
CA GLY A 220 10.13 -4.25 6.10
C GLY A 220 11.43 -4.55 6.81
N ILE A 221 12.48 -3.82 6.49
CA ILE A 221 13.79 -3.93 7.15
C ILE A 221 13.70 -3.38 8.57
N GLU A 222 13.06 -2.23 8.77
CA GLU A 222 12.90 -1.64 10.10
C GLU A 222 12.02 -2.52 11.01
N ARG A 223 10.91 -3.07 10.50
CA ARG A 223 10.06 -4.02 11.24
C ARG A 223 10.85 -5.27 11.63
N TYR A 224 11.68 -5.80 10.72
CA TYR A 224 12.58 -6.92 11.06
C TYR A 224 13.60 -6.54 12.13
N LYS A 225 14.21 -5.35 12.06
CA LYS A 225 15.14 -4.86 13.11
C LYS A 225 14.47 -4.83 14.48
N GLY A 226 13.26 -4.27 14.56
CA GLY A 226 12.51 -4.23 15.83
C GLY A 226 12.18 -5.63 16.38
N PHE A 227 11.79 -6.55 15.49
CA PHE A 227 11.57 -7.96 15.85
C PHE A 227 12.83 -8.59 16.46
N ILE A 228 13.97 -8.50 15.76
CA ILE A 228 15.25 -9.07 16.22
C ILE A 228 15.72 -8.41 17.51
N GLN A 229 15.62 -7.10 17.62
CA GLN A 229 16.03 -6.38 18.82
C GLN A 229 15.23 -6.87 20.05
N CYS A 230 13.92 -7.02 19.90
CA CYS A 230 13.09 -7.52 20.99
C CYS A 230 13.46 -8.96 21.39
N LEU A 231 13.66 -9.86 20.43
CA LEU A 231 14.13 -11.22 20.74
C LEU A 231 15.45 -11.21 21.50
N SER A 232 16.40 -10.36 21.09
CA SER A 232 17.70 -10.21 21.76
C SER A 232 17.56 -9.70 23.20
N ASP A 233 16.78 -8.64 23.41
CA ASP A 233 16.60 -8.01 24.72
C ASP A 233 15.94 -8.96 25.73
N TYR A 234 15.08 -9.84 25.26
CA TYR A 234 14.45 -10.88 26.09
C TYR A 234 15.21 -12.21 26.12
N GLY A 235 16.44 -12.24 25.62
CA GLY A 235 17.28 -13.47 25.62
C GLY A 235 16.66 -14.63 24.85
N MET A 236 15.81 -14.33 23.87
CA MET A 236 15.15 -15.34 23.05
C MET A 236 16.08 -15.89 21.99
N LYS A 237 16.01 -17.20 21.76
CA LYS A 237 16.78 -17.82 20.68
C LYS A 237 16.20 -17.42 19.32
N PHE A 238 17.02 -16.80 18.50
CA PHE A 238 16.71 -16.59 17.09
C PHE A 238 16.89 -17.87 16.28
N ASP A 239 15.94 -18.15 15.40
CA ASP A 239 15.96 -19.27 14.47
C ASP A 239 15.72 -18.75 13.05
N ASP A 240 16.76 -18.76 12.23
CA ASP A 240 16.74 -18.26 10.85
C ASP A 240 15.70 -18.99 9.97
N ASP A 241 15.46 -20.27 10.28
CA ASP A 241 14.41 -21.04 9.61
C ASP A 241 12.98 -20.58 9.93
N CYS A 242 12.78 -19.79 10.97
CA CYS A 242 11.48 -19.20 11.33
C CYS A 242 11.19 -17.87 10.64
N VAL A 243 12.15 -17.29 9.90
CA VAL A 243 11.96 -16.03 9.17
C VAL A 243 11.81 -16.27 7.67
N ARG A 244 10.83 -15.63 7.06
CA ARG A 244 10.53 -15.71 5.63
C ARG A 244 10.57 -14.32 5.00
N TRP A 245 11.09 -14.28 3.79
CA TRP A 245 11.28 -13.05 3.05
C TRP A 245 10.56 -13.09 1.71
N TYR A 246 10.03 -11.95 1.29
CA TYR A 246 9.51 -11.72 -0.05
C TYR A 246 9.87 -10.30 -0.52
N SER A 247 9.66 -10.04 -1.80
CA SER A 247 9.83 -8.73 -2.43
C SER A 247 8.64 -8.41 -3.32
N THR A 248 8.54 -7.21 -3.79
CA THR A 248 7.55 -6.83 -4.81
C THR A 248 7.62 -7.73 -6.05
N LYS A 249 8.82 -8.17 -6.43
CA LYS A 249 9.02 -9.00 -7.64
C LYS A 249 8.43 -10.40 -7.51
N ASP A 250 8.53 -11.01 -6.34
CA ASP A 250 8.11 -12.41 -6.09
C ASP A 250 6.88 -12.53 -5.18
N MET A 251 6.22 -11.40 -4.89
CA MET A 251 5.06 -11.31 -4.01
C MET A 251 3.95 -12.27 -4.45
N ASP A 252 3.54 -12.21 -5.71
CA ASP A 252 2.46 -13.06 -6.24
C ASP A 252 2.75 -14.55 -6.09
N GLU A 253 4.00 -14.97 -6.30
CA GLU A 253 4.41 -16.35 -6.10
C GLU A 253 4.46 -16.72 -4.63
N LYS A 254 5.09 -15.87 -3.81
CA LYS A 254 5.33 -16.14 -2.38
C LYS A 254 4.04 -16.13 -1.57
N LEU A 255 3.13 -15.19 -1.87
CA LEU A 255 1.84 -15.06 -1.17
C LEU A 255 0.74 -15.91 -1.79
N SER A 256 1.00 -16.65 -2.88
CA SER A 256 0.09 -17.67 -3.38
C SER A 256 -0.14 -18.82 -2.38
N LYS A 257 -1.21 -19.60 -2.51
CA LYS A 257 -1.46 -20.78 -1.67
C LYS A 257 -0.27 -21.76 -1.63
N LYS A 258 0.45 -21.91 -2.76
CA LYS A 258 1.65 -22.74 -2.85
C LYS A 258 2.86 -22.10 -2.13
N GLY A 259 3.01 -20.79 -2.26
CA GLY A 259 4.05 -20.03 -1.56
C GLY A 259 3.85 -20.07 -0.05
N MET A 260 2.62 -19.79 0.41
CA MET A 260 2.24 -19.87 1.82
C MET A 260 2.45 -21.26 2.40
N LEU A 261 2.18 -22.33 1.64
CA LEU A 261 2.50 -23.70 2.08
C LEU A 261 3.99 -23.91 2.30
N ARG A 262 4.86 -23.36 1.44
CA ARG A 262 6.32 -23.43 1.61
C ARG A 262 6.77 -22.66 2.85
N MET A 263 6.20 -21.48 3.10
CA MET A 263 6.47 -20.68 4.30
C MET A 263 6.02 -21.43 5.56
N TYR A 264 4.77 -21.92 5.58
CA TYR A 264 4.20 -22.64 6.70
C TYR A 264 5.03 -23.89 7.09
N ARG A 265 5.50 -24.68 6.13
CA ARG A 265 6.32 -25.88 6.42
C ARG A 265 7.58 -25.58 7.23
N ARG A 266 8.12 -24.37 7.11
CA ARG A 266 9.29 -23.91 7.86
C ARG A 266 8.92 -23.29 9.20
N THR A 267 7.77 -22.65 9.26
CA THR A 267 7.31 -21.92 10.45
C THR A 267 6.24 -22.67 11.26
N LYS A 268 5.94 -23.94 10.91
CA LYS A 268 4.86 -24.72 11.54
C LYS A 268 5.05 -24.95 13.04
N ASP A 269 6.29 -24.94 13.50
CA ASP A 269 6.62 -25.10 14.93
C ASP A 269 6.68 -23.77 15.69
N CYS A 270 6.49 -22.64 14.99
CA CYS A 270 6.32 -21.34 15.62
C CYS A 270 4.92 -21.25 16.24
N THR A 271 4.86 -20.74 17.45
CA THR A 271 3.60 -20.58 18.19
C THR A 271 2.94 -19.22 17.96
N ALA A 272 3.70 -18.27 17.35
CA ALA A 272 3.23 -16.96 16.92
C ALA A 272 4.00 -16.49 15.70
N MET A 273 3.42 -15.56 14.95
CA MET A 273 4.01 -14.97 13.75
C MET A 273 3.88 -13.44 13.78
N ILE A 274 4.97 -12.76 13.46
CA ILE A 274 4.96 -11.34 13.06
C ILE A 274 4.97 -11.29 11.55
N VAL A 275 4.05 -10.54 10.95
CA VAL A 275 3.98 -10.41 9.49
C VAL A 275 4.09 -8.94 9.07
N TYR A 276 4.59 -8.73 7.87
CA TYR A 276 4.92 -7.40 7.35
C TYR A 276 3.79 -6.39 7.49
N ASN A 277 2.56 -6.75 7.10
CA ASN A 277 1.38 -5.89 7.20
C ASN A 277 0.09 -6.72 7.24
N ASP A 278 -1.06 -6.04 7.35
CA ASP A 278 -2.38 -6.65 7.43
C ASP A 278 -2.77 -7.44 6.18
N GLU A 279 -2.30 -7.02 5.00
CA GLU A 279 -2.56 -7.74 3.76
C GLU A 279 -1.90 -9.13 3.79
N VAL A 280 -0.62 -9.19 4.17
CA VAL A 280 0.10 -10.46 4.34
C VAL A 280 -0.49 -11.29 5.48
N ALA A 281 -0.93 -10.64 6.57
CA ALA A 281 -1.63 -11.32 7.65
C ALA A 281 -2.92 -11.97 7.14
N GLY A 282 -3.73 -11.25 6.36
CA GLY A 282 -4.94 -11.77 5.74
C GLY A 282 -4.70 -13.01 4.88
N TYR A 283 -3.72 -12.96 3.97
CA TYR A 283 -3.35 -14.11 3.14
C TYR A 283 -2.88 -15.33 3.97
N TYR A 284 -2.09 -15.08 5.02
CA TYR A 284 -1.60 -16.15 5.87
C TYR A 284 -2.72 -16.78 6.71
N MET A 285 -3.64 -15.97 7.22
CA MET A 285 -4.80 -16.43 7.98
C MET A 285 -5.79 -17.23 7.13
N GLU A 286 -6.11 -16.75 5.91
CA GLU A 286 -6.94 -17.49 4.95
C GLU A 286 -6.31 -18.85 4.63
N PHE A 287 -5.00 -18.86 4.39
CA PHE A 287 -4.25 -20.10 4.16
C PHE A 287 -4.35 -21.09 5.34
N LEU A 288 -4.26 -20.62 6.59
CA LEU A 288 -4.37 -21.46 7.78
C LEU A 288 -5.81 -21.97 7.98
N ALA A 289 -6.81 -21.11 7.79
CA ALA A 289 -8.22 -21.45 7.89
C ALA A 289 -8.62 -22.55 6.88
N ASP A 290 -8.13 -22.47 5.63
CA ASP A 290 -8.32 -23.50 4.59
C ASP A 290 -7.81 -24.89 5.02
N ARG A 291 -6.98 -24.97 6.07
CA ARG A 291 -6.40 -26.22 6.64
C ARG A 291 -7.00 -26.62 7.96
N GLY A 292 -8.05 -25.94 8.40
CA GLY A 292 -8.68 -26.18 9.68
C GLY A 292 -7.78 -25.84 10.88
N LEU A 293 -6.75 -25.01 10.67
CA LEU A 293 -5.90 -24.51 11.75
C LEU A 293 -6.54 -23.24 12.30
N SER A 294 -7.00 -23.32 13.56
CA SER A 294 -7.51 -22.16 14.28
C SER A 294 -6.35 -21.32 14.83
N LEU A 295 -6.39 -20.02 14.56
CA LEU A 295 -5.55 -19.05 15.26
C LEU A 295 -6.32 -18.56 16.48
N SER A 296 -5.65 -18.56 17.63
CA SER A 296 -6.08 -17.72 18.76
C SER A 296 -5.81 -16.27 18.34
N LEU A 297 -6.89 -15.52 18.12
CA LEU A 297 -6.81 -14.19 17.56
C LEU A 297 -6.48 -13.18 18.67
N ILE A 298 -5.21 -13.03 19.02
CA ILE A 298 -4.71 -11.72 19.44
C ILE A 298 -4.22 -11.05 18.14
N HIS A 299 -5.16 -10.46 17.40
CA HIS A 299 -4.83 -9.61 16.28
C HIS A 299 -4.37 -8.27 16.82
N ILE A 300 -3.05 -8.08 16.78
CA ILE A 300 -2.47 -6.76 16.86
C ILE A 300 -1.91 -6.51 15.47
N SER A 301 -2.77 -6.08 14.58
CA SER A 301 -2.41 -5.39 13.35
C SER A 301 -2.01 -3.95 13.70
N GLU A 302 -1.42 -3.22 12.78
CA GLU A 302 -1.00 -1.83 12.94
C GLU A 302 -1.93 -1.04 13.87
N PRO A 303 -1.39 -0.19 14.79
CA PRO A 303 -2.22 0.55 15.72
C PRO A 303 -3.24 1.37 14.93
N THR A 304 -4.48 0.88 14.91
CA THR A 304 -5.60 1.67 14.41
C THR A 304 -5.62 2.96 15.21
N ARG A 305 -5.35 4.08 14.56
CA ARG A 305 -5.52 5.40 15.15
C ARG A 305 -6.93 5.47 15.72
N ARG A 306 -7.02 5.67 17.03
CA ARG A 306 -8.23 6.17 17.68
C ARG A 306 -8.37 7.66 17.38
#